data_16a099b93a5ba0976a4d24dac99a4a83
#
_entry.id   16a099b93a5ba0976a4d24dac99a4a83
#
_cell.length_a   1.000
_cell.length_b   1.000
_cell.length_c   1.000
_cell.angle_alpha   90.00
_cell.angle_beta   90.00
_cell.angle_gamma   90.00
#
_symmetry.space_group_name_H-M   'P 1'
#
loop_
_entity.id
_entity.type
_entity.pdbx_description
1 polymer ?
#
loop_
_entity_poly.entity_id
_entity_poly.type
_entity_poly.pdbx_seq_one_letter_code
_entity_poly.pdbx_strand_id
1 'polypeptide(L)'
;FCMDTYINGEELTPNMNKLAREGLYFSNFYAQESVGTSSDSEFTFASSLMPASSGTVAINYWDRDYTTTQKMLKKKGYYTFSMHGNNGSYWNRLNLHHSLGYDDFFNYNKDFNIDETIGLGLSDKSFFRQAVPKIDKINKEHDKWYGAFLMLTNHTPFTDIERVSDYEVDFKYKMYNEEDGMYEEKSAPFLEGTKLGSYFKSVHYADQAIGQFMTELDNAGLLDNTVVVIYGDHDAKIK
;
A
#
# COMPACT_ATOMS: atom_id res chain seq x y z
N PHE A 1 -3.48 -7.17 -3.24
CA PHE A 1 -4.09 -6.57 -4.44
C PHE A 1 -4.83 -7.64 -5.26
N CYS A 2 -5.98 -7.25 -5.85
CA CYS A 2 -6.80 -8.12 -6.69
C CYS A 2 -6.32 -8.05 -8.14
N MET A 3 -5.17 -8.65 -8.43
CA MET A 3 -4.59 -8.67 -9.78
C MET A 3 -5.51 -9.38 -10.77
N ASP A 4 -5.55 -8.90 -12.01
CA ASP A 4 -6.36 -9.46 -13.11
C ASP A 4 -7.85 -9.66 -12.75
N THR A 5 -8.39 -8.79 -11.88
CA THR A 5 -9.79 -8.80 -11.49
C THR A 5 -10.54 -7.73 -12.29
N TYR A 6 -11.73 -8.09 -12.81
CA TYR A 6 -12.55 -7.23 -13.64
C TYR A 6 -13.98 -7.19 -13.10
N ILE A 7 -14.57 -6.00 -13.08
CA ILE A 7 -16.01 -5.80 -12.83
C ILE A 7 -16.57 -5.07 -14.04
N ASN A 8 -17.62 -5.60 -14.68
CA ASN A 8 -18.23 -5.08 -15.91
C ASN A 8 -17.22 -4.83 -17.06
N GLY A 9 -16.12 -5.56 -17.11
CA GLY A 9 -15.07 -5.40 -18.12
C GLY A 9 -14.02 -4.32 -17.78
N GLU A 10 -14.14 -3.65 -16.66
CA GLU A 10 -13.15 -2.68 -16.17
C GLU A 10 -12.18 -3.34 -15.20
N GLU A 11 -10.89 -3.10 -15.39
CA GLU A 11 -9.84 -3.60 -14.50
C GLU A 11 -9.96 -2.96 -13.11
N LEU A 12 -9.92 -3.80 -12.07
CA LEU A 12 -9.91 -3.31 -10.70
C LEU A 12 -8.58 -2.63 -10.34
N THR A 13 -7.47 -3.15 -10.86
CA THR A 13 -6.11 -2.66 -10.58
C THR A 13 -5.30 -2.45 -11.87
N PRO A 14 -5.68 -1.49 -12.73
CA PRO A 14 -5.04 -1.31 -14.05
C PRO A 14 -3.57 -0.90 -13.95
N ASN A 15 -3.19 -0.07 -12.98
CA ASN A 15 -1.80 0.37 -12.80
C ASN A 15 -0.91 -0.79 -12.32
N MET A 16 -1.37 -1.56 -11.32
CA MET A 16 -0.64 -2.72 -10.82
C MET A 16 -0.55 -3.82 -11.88
N ASN A 17 -1.62 -4.08 -12.64
CA ASN A 17 -1.61 -5.03 -13.74
C ASN A 17 -0.60 -4.60 -14.83
N LYS A 18 -0.53 -3.30 -15.15
CA LYS A 18 0.48 -2.76 -16.06
C LYS A 18 1.90 -3.00 -15.54
N LEU A 19 2.18 -2.64 -14.29
CA LEU A 19 3.50 -2.82 -13.68
C LEU A 19 3.90 -4.31 -13.63
N ALA A 20 2.95 -5.21 -13.36
CA ALA A 20 3.20 -6.65 -13.37
C ALA A 20 3.55 -7.18 -14.77
N ARG A 21 2.95 -6.64 -15.84
CA ARG A 21 3.27 -7.00 -17.22
C ARG A 21 4.63 -6.46 -17.69
N GLU A 22 5.05 -5.31 -17.15
CA GLU A 22 6.30 -4.63 -17.52
C GLU A 22 7.48 -5.00 -16.63
N GLY A 23 7.25 -5.65 -15.49
CA GLY A 23 8.25 -5.98 -14.48
C GLY A 23 8.37 -7.47 -14.17
N LEU A 24 8.89 -7.76 -12.98
CA LEU A 24 8.92 -9.12 -12.42
C LEU A 24 7.71 -9.31 -11.51
N TYR A 25 6.83 -10.22 -11.87
CA TYR A 25 5.64 -10.54 -11.08
C TYR A 25 5.78 -11.91 -10.40
N PHE A 26 5.65 -11.92 -9.08
CA PHE A 26 5.68 -13.13 -8.25
C PHE A 26 4.25 -13.54 -7.90
N SER A 27 3.63 -14.39 -8.72
CA SER A 27 2.24 -14.82 -8.55
C SER A 27 1.99 -15.64 -7.26
N ASN A 28 3.03 -16.22 -6.69
CA ASN A 28 2.97 -17.05 -5.47
C ASN A 28 3.63 -16.33 -4.27
N PHE A 29 3.34 -15.06 -4.09
CA PHE A 29 3.77 -14.30 -2.93
C PHE A 29 2.67 -14.32 -1.87
N TYR A 30 2.96 -14.90 -0.70
CA TYR A 30 2.00 -15.05 0.39
C TYR A 30 2.40 -14.21 1.58
N ALA A 31 1.43 -13.57 2.24
CA ALA A 31 1.66 -12.84 3.47
C ALA A 31 2.22 -13.78 4.56
N GLN A 32 3.28 -13.31 5.24
CA GLN A 32 3.93 -14.01 6.34
C GLN A 32 3.78 -13.15 7.60
N GLU A 33 2.59 -13.15 8.17
CA GLU A 33 2.23 -12.31 9.29
C GLU A 33 1.59 -13.13 10.42
N SER A 34 1.59 -12.57 11.62
CA SER A 34 0.93 -13.08 12.81
C SER A 34 0.05 -11.98 13.41
N VAL A 35 0.05 -11.83 14.72
CA VAL A 35 -0.77 -10.83 15.43
C VAL A 35 -0.41 -9.39 15.06
N GLY A 36 0.83 -9.14 14.68
CA GLY A 36 1.35 -7.81 14.35
C GLY A 36 1.00 -7.32 12.94
N THR A 37 0.37 -8.15 12.10
CA THR A 37 -0.08 -7.77 10.74
C THR A 37 0.99 -6.99 9.96
N SER A 38 0.75 -5.70 9.64
CA SER A 38 1.71 -4.87 8.91
C SER A 38 3.09 -4.79 9.59
N SER A 39 3.15 -4.67 10.92
CA SER A 39 4.45 -4.59 11.62
C SER A 39 5.24 -5.90 11.55
N ASP A 40 4.57 -7.04 11.47
CA ASP A 40 5.20 -8.34 11.26
C ASP A 40 5.73 -8.46 9.83
N SER A 41 4.98 -7.99 8.86
CA SER A 41 5.39 -7.95 7.46
C SER A 41 6.60 -7.03 7.24
N GLU A 42 6.59 -5.83 7.86
CA GLU A 42 7.73 -4.91 7.87
C GLU A 42 8.99 -5.58 8.45
N PHE A 43 8.84 -6.29 9.57
CA PHE A 43 9.93 -7.02 10.21
C PHE A 43 10.44 -8.16 9.34
N THR A 44 9.55 -8.98 8.80
CA THR A 44 9.89 -10.14 7.95
C THR A 44 10.62 -9.68 6.69
N PHE A 45 10.11 -8.64 6.01
CA PHE A 45 10.74 -8.09 4.82
C PHE A 45 12.13 -7.49 5.11
N ALA A 46 12.28 -6.82 6.26
CA ALA A 46 13.55 -6.22 6.66
C ALA A 46 14.60 -7.26 7.07
N SER A 47 14.20 -8.33 7.77
CA SER A 47 15.13 -9.25 8.45
C SER A 47 15.21 -10.65 7.85
N SER A 48 14.24 -11.02 6.99
CA SER A 48 14.02 -12.41 6.53
C SER A 48 13.73 -13.41 7.65
N LEU A 49 13.29 -12.92 8.81
CA LEU A 49 12.87 -13.77 9.94
C LEU A 49 11.35 -13.88 9.96
N MET A 50 10.85 -15.01 10.43
CA MET A 50 9.40 -15.17 10.67
C MET A 50 8.95 -14.30 11.83
N PRO A 51 7.70 -13.83 11.83
CA PRO A 51 7.13 -13.08 12.93
C PRO A 51 7.05 -13.92 14.22
N ALA A 52 6.89 -13.27 15.37
CA ALA A 52 6.74 -13.95 16.63
C ALA A 52 5.45 -14.80 16.66
N SER A 53 5.53 -16.02 17.18
CA SER A 53 4.38 -16.92 17.32
C SER A 53 3.35 -16.45 18.36
N SER A 54 3.76 -15.57 19.28
CA SER A 54 2.88 -14.92 20.25
C SER A 54 3.39 -13.49 20.54
N GLY A 55 2.44 -12.56 20.70
CA GLY A 55 2.78 -11.14 20.74
C GLY A 55 3.28 -10.63 19.38
N THR A 56 3.93 -9.50 19.35
CA THR A 56 4.51 -8.93 18.14
C THR A 56 5.96 -8.52 18.36
N VAL A 57 6.78 -8.62 17.32
CA VAL A 57 8.16 -8.15 17.39
C VAL A 57 8.22 -6.65 17.69
N ALA A 58 7.33 -5.87 17.07
CA ALA A 58 7.27 -4.43 17.23
C ALA A 58 7.05 -3.96 18.68
N ILE A 59 6.35 -4.76 19.50
CA ILE A 59 6.05 -4.42 20.89
C ILE A 59 6.98 -5.15 21.87
N ASN A 60 7.20 -6.45 21.65
CA ASN A 60 7.83 -7.32 22.64
C ASN A 60 9.34 -7.47 22.44
N TYR A 61 9.84 -7.24 21.22
CA TYR A 61 11.21 -7.58 20.84
C TYR A 61 11.88 -6.51 19.96
N TRP A 62 11.32 -5.31 19.89
CA TRP A 62 11.82 -4.23 19.04
C TRP A 62 13.27 -3.81 19.36
N ASP A 63 13.68 -4.00 20.60
CA ASP A 63 15.00 -3.61 21.14
C ASP A 63 16.12 -4.64 20.87
N ARG A 64 15.83 -5.71 20.15
CA ARG A 64 16.83 -6.71 19.79
C ARG A 64 17.70 -6.25 18.62
N ASP A 65 18.92 -6.76 18.59
CA ASP A 65 19.82 -6.50 17.47
C ASP A 65 19.55 -7.49 16.33
N TYR A 66 18.93 -7.00 15.27
CA TYR A 66 18.62 -7.76 14.08
C TYR A 66 19.57 -7.44 12.94
N THR A 67 19.95 -8.44 12.16
CA THR A 67 20.55 -8.23 10.84
C THR A 67 19.42 -7.90 9.87
N THR A 68 19.47 -6.73 9.25
CA THR A 68 18.41 -6.21 8.39
C THR A 68 18.96 -5.70 7.08
N THR A 69 18.12 -5.65 6.06
CA THR A 69 18.42 -5.06 4.76
C THR A 69 18.91 -3.63 4.91
N GLN A 70 18.28 -2.82 5.76
CA GLN A 70 18.66 -1.43 6.04
C GLN A 70 20.09 -1.33 6.57
N LYS A 71 20.41 -2.10 7.61
CA LYS A 71 21.78 -2.12 8.18
C LYS A 71 22.83 -2.59 7.18
N MET A 72 22.47 -3.54 6.30
CA MET A 72 23.38 -4.01 5.25
C MET A 72 23.60 -2.94 4.16
N LEU A 73 22.53 -2.25 3.75
CA LEU A 73 22.60 -1.18 2.76
C LEU A 73 23.37 0.03 3.30
N LYS A 74 23.19 0.40 4.58
CA LYS A 74 24.01 1.45 5.22
C LYS A 74 25.51 1.16 5.16
N LYS A 75 25.93 -0.10 5.34
CA LYS A 75 27.35 -0.50 5.17
C LYS A 75 27.84 -0.32 3.72
N LYS A 76 26.93 -0.17 2.75
CA LYS A 76 27.22 0.10 1.34
C LYS A 76 27.05 1.58 0.97
N GLY A 77 26.84 2.46 1.95
CA GLY A 77 26.71 3.89 1.76
C GLY A 77 25.31 4.37 1.36
N TYR A 78 24.27 3.56 1.56
CA TYR A 78 22.89 3.99 1.36
C TYR A 78 22.40 4.78 2.58
N TYR A 79 21.71 5.88 2.32
CA TYR A 79 20.81 6.53 3.26
C TYR A 79 19.49 5.76 3.29
N THR A 80 18.98 5.43 4.49
CA THR A 80 17.80 4.57 4.63
C THR A 80 16.68 5.28 5.36
N PHE A 81 15.49 5.30 4.79
CA PHE A 81 14.35 5.97 5.41
C PHE A 81 13.05 5.18 5.22
N SER A 82 12.06 5.52 6.03
CA SER A 82 10.70 5.02 5.88
C SER A 82 9.69 6.14 5.99
N MET A 83 8.52 5.97 5.37
CA MET A 83 7.43 6.94 5.40
C MET A 83 6.10 6.26 5.67
N HIS A 84 5.25 6.89 6.51
CA HIS A 84 3.92 6.38 6.83
C HIS A 84 2.93 7.50 7.11
N GLY A 85 1.77 7.43 6.46
CA GLY A 85 0.68 8.41 6.58
C GLY A 85 -0.13 8.31 7.88
N ASN A 86 0.41 7.71 8.94
CA ASN A 86 -0.24 7.59 10.25
C ASN A 86 0.71 8.02 11.39
N ASN A 87 0.19 8.00 12.62
CA ASN A 87 0.93 8.30 13.82
C ASN A 87 2.15 7.38 13.97
N GLY A 88 3.32 7.97 14.14
CA GLY A 88 4.58 7.23 14.26
C GLY A 88 4.67 6.27 15.45
N SER A 89 3.86 6.46 16.50
CA SER A 89 3.80 5.55 17.64
C SER A 89 2.98 4.28 17.38
N TYR A 90 2.13 4.29 16.33
CA TYR A 90 1.32 3.11 16.00
C TYR A 90 2.22 1.93 15.64
N TRP A 91 1.94 0.75 16.21
CA TRP A 91 2.84 -0.41 16.16
C TRP A 91 4.27 -0.12 16.66
N ASN A 92 4.44 0.85 17.55
CA ASN A 92 5.75 1.21 18.10
C ASN A 92 6.82 1.51 17.01
N ARG A 93 6.40 2.00 15.84
CA ARG A 93 7.28 2.18 14.66
C ARG A 93 8.44 3.13 14.92
N LEU A 94 8.25 4.16 15.75
CA LEU A 94 9.35 5.06 16.13
C LEU A 94 10.57 4.30 16.67
N ASN A 95 10.34 3.29 17.50
CA ASN A 95 11.42 2.47 18.06
C ASN A 95 11.80 1.32 17.11
N LEU A 96 10.80 0.62 16.52
CA LEU A 96 11.04 -0.50 15.62
C LEU A 96 11.88 -0.09 14.41
N HIS A 97 11.52 0.98 13.72
CA HIS A 97 12.24 1.41 12.52
C HIS A 97 13.68 1.84 12.84
N HIS A 98 13.88 2.52 13.97
CA HIS A 98 15.22 2.81 14.45
C HIS A 98 16.03 1.52 14.70
N SER A 99 15.44 0.54 15.36
CA SER A 99 16.09 -0.75 15.65
C SER A 99 16.36 -1.56 14.37
N LEU A 100 15.47 -1.49 13.37
CA LEU A 100 15.68 -2.09 12.05
C LEU A 100 16.80 -1.41 11.25
N GLY A 101 17.22 -0.19 11.64
CA GLY A 101 18.36 0.49 11.07
C GLY A 101 18.04 1.58 10.06
N TYR A 102 16.80 2.08 10.01
CA TYR A 102 16.50 3.30 9.25
C TYR A 102 17.20 4.52 9.86
N ASP A 103 17.69 5.40 9.01
CA ASP A 103 18.26 6.69 9.42
C ASP A 103 17.15 7.66 9.83
N ASP A 104 16.05 7.69 9.05
CA ASP A 104 14.89 8.52 9.35
C ASP A 104 13.57 7.77 9.17
N PHE A 105 12.57 8.19 9.95
CA PHE A 105 11.17 7.79 9.82
C PHE A 105 10.26 9.01 9.75
N PHE A 106 9.73 9.28 8.54
CA PHE A 106 8.76 10.36 8.30
C PHE A 106 7.35 9.87 8.62
N ASN A 107 6.63 10.61 9.45
CA ASN A 107 5.31 10.21 9.91
C ASN A 107 4.32 11.37 9.97
N TYR A 108 3.03 11.01 10.04
CA TYR A 108 1.88 11.90 10.03
C TYR A 108 1.98 13.09 11.01
N ASN A 109 2.48 12.86 12.22
CA ASN A 109 2.47 13.89 13.27
C ASN A 109 3.47 15.03 13.03
N LYS A 110 4.50 14.79 12.25
CA LYS A 110 5.66 15.66 12.16
C LYS A 110 5.97 16.13 10.75
N ASP A 111 5.77 15.24 9.77
CA ASP A 111 6.43 15.39 8.48
C ASP A 111 5.45 15.61 7.30
N PHE A 112 4.14 15.44 7.54
CA PHE A 112 3.09 15.56 6.53
C PHE A 112 2.03 16.58 6.93
N ASN A 113 1.48 17.31 5.95
CA ASN A 113 0.28 18.11 6.13
C ASN A 113 -0.96 17.19 6.09
N ILE A 114 -1.87 17.40 7.02
CA ILE A 114 -3.11 16.63 7.11
C ILE A 114 -4.17 17.35 6.28
N ASP A 115 -4.11 17.20 4.97
CA ASP A 115 -5.01 17.85 4.02
C ASP A 115 -6.17 16.94 3.59
N GLU A 116 -5.98 15.62 3.59
CA GLU A 116 -7.02 14.65 3.29
C GLU A 116 -6.83 13.37 4.10
N THR A 117 -7.84 12.99 4.87
CA THR A 117 -7.83 11.74 5.65
C THR A 117 -8.88 10.78 5.14
N ILE A 118 -8.52 9.49 5.06
CA ILE A 118 -9.43 8.38 4.73
C ILE A 118 -9.14 7.23 5.70
N GLY A 119 -10.18 6.78 6.39
CA GLY A 119 -10.05 5.72 7.38
C GLY A 119 -9.07 6.09 8.50
N LEU A 120 -7.93 5.43 8.56
CA LEU A 120 -7.01 5.51 9.70
C LEU A 120 -5.98 6.64 9.63
N GLY A 121 -5.89 7.39 8.54
CA GLY A 121 -4.87 8.44 8.42
C GLY A 121 -4.91 9.21 7.11
N LEU A 122 -3.75 9.71 6.70
CA LEU A 122 -3.60 10.44 5.45
C LEU A 122 -3.95 9.55 4.26
N SER A 123 -4.72 10.07 3.28
CA SER A 123 -5.03 9.32 2.06
C SER A 123 -3.76 8.97 1.30
N ASP A 124 -3.74 7.80 0.63
CA ASP A 124 -2.55 7.37 -0.09
C ASP A 124 -2.18 8.34 -1.24
N LYS A 125 -3.17 8.95 -1.90
CA LYS A 125 -2.90 9.97 -2.93
C LYS A 125 -2.22 11.22 -2.34
N SER A 126 -2.71 11.71 -1.20
CA SER A 126 -2.07 12.83 -0.50
C SER A 126 -0.70 12.45 0.05
N PHE A 127 -0.59 11.27 0.65
CA PHE A 127 0.67 10.73 1.16
C PHE A 127 1.76 10.72 0.09
N PHE A 128 1.51 10.13 -1.07
CA PHE A 128 2.49 10.04 -2.15
C PHE A 128 2.81 11.41 -2.77
N ARG A 129 1.81 12.27 -2.99
CA ARG A 129 2.05 13.64 -3.46
C ARG A 129 3.02 14.41 -2.55
N GLN A 130 2.91 14.21 -1.23
CA GLN A 130 3.80 14.85 -0.26
C GLN A 130 5.13 14.11 -0.07
N ALA A 131 5.20 12.81 -0.37
CA ALA A 131 6.42 12.02 -0.29
C ALA A 131 7.41 12.35 -1.41
N VAL A 132 6.95 12.52 -2.66
CA VAL A 132 7.82 12.73 -3.82
C VAL A 132 8.78 13.92 -3.66
N PRO A 133 8.37 15.11 -3.22
CA PRO A 133 9.31 16.21 -2.97
C PRO A 133 10.35 15.91 -1.87
N LYS A 134 10.01 15.06 -0.90
CA LYS A 134 10.96 14.62 0.14
C LYS A 134 11.98 13.63 -0.42
N ILE A 135 11.53 12.71 -1.28
CA ILE A 135 12.41 11.76 -1.98
C ILE A 135 13.36 12.51 -2.91
N ASP A 136 12.86 13.50 -3.67
CA ASP A 136 13.70 14.33 -4.54
C ASP A 136 14.78 15.08 -3.76
N LYS A 137 14.43 15.62 -2.59
CA LYS A 137 15.41 16.25 -1.69
C LYS A 137 16.45 15.22 -1.21
N ILE A 138 16.02 14.05 -0.75
CA ILE A 138 16.92 12.96 -0.32
C ILE A 138 17.85 12.54 -1.46
N ASN A 139 17.32 12.40 -2.68
CA ASN A 139 18.09 12.03 -3.86
C ASN A 139 19.17 13.08 -4.23
N LYS A 140 18.93 14.36 -3.93
CA LYS A 140 19.93 15.42 -4.11
C LYS A 140 21.00 15.46 -3.03
N GLU A 141 20.68 14.97 -1.84
CA GLU A 141 21.58 14.97 -0.66
C GLU A 141 22.40 13.69 -0.53
N HIS A 142 21.93 12.58 -1.15
CA HIS A 142 22.53 11.24 -1.00
C HIS A 142 22.65 10.52 -2.34
N ASP A 143 23.82 10.07 -2.71
CA ASP A 143 24.10 9.33 -3.95
C ASP A 143 23.32 8.01 -4.04
N LYS A 144 22.97 7.42 -2.91
CA LYS A 144 22.24 6.15 -2.80
C LYS A 144 21.25 6.21 -1.66
N TRP A 145 20.03 5.78 -1.92
CA TRP A 145 19.01 5.71 -0.87
C TRP A 145 18.15 4.46 -0.98
N TYR A 146 17.54 4.10 0.12
CA TYR A 146 16.53 3.06 0.23
C TYR A 146 15.34 3.63 1.01
N GLY A 147 14.16 3.61 0.41
CA GLY A 147 12.92 4.09 1.01
C GLY A 147 11.89 2.99 1.15
N ALA A 148 11.22 2.90 2.31
CA ALA A 148 10.07 2.05 2.54
C ALA A 148 8.81 2.90 2.78
N PHE A 149 7.71 2.59 2.08
CA PHE A 149 6.47 3.36 2.11
C PHE A 149 5.31 2.45 2.54
N LEU A 150 4.58 2.84 3.57
CA LEU A 150 3.44 2.10 4.06
C LEU A 150 2.16 2.83 3.68
N MET A 151 1.40 2.24 2.76
CA MET A 151 0.07 2.69 2.37
C MET A 151 -0.95 2.40 3.47
N LEU A 152 -2.09 3.09 3.44
CA LEU A 152 -3.06 3.01 4.53
C LEU A 152 -4.51 2.98 4.09
N THR A 153 -4.87 3.60 2.96
CA THR A 153 -6.28 3.77 2.56
C THR A 153 -6.99 2.43 2.31
N ASN A 154 -6.26 1.40 1.85
CA ASN A 154 -6.79 0.05 1.65
C ASN A 154 -6.78 -0.80 2.94
N HIS A 155 -6.94 -0.18 4.10
CA HIS A 155 -7.00 -0.87 5.39
C HIS A 155 -8.44 -1.03 5.88
N THR A 156 -8.76 -2.22 6.43
CA THR A 156 -10.06 -2.46 7.08
C THR A 156 -10.32 -1.42 8.17
N PRO A 157 -11.55 -0.94 8.39
CA PRO A 157 -12.84 -1.41 7.85
C PRO A 157 -13.28 -0.82 6.50
N PHE A 158 -12.41 -0.17 5.75
CA PHE A 158 -12.67 0.46 4.44
C PHE A 158 -13.70 1.59 4.51
N THR A 159 -13.75 2.28 5.64
CA THR A 159 -14.65 3.43 5.87
C THR A 159 -14.21 4.63 5.03
N ASP A 160 -15.16 5.50 4.73
CA ASP A 160 -14.97 6.73 3.96
C ASP A 160 -14.57 6.56 2.48
N ILE A 161 -14.41 5.32 2.01
CA ILE A 161 -13.98 5.06 0.63
C ILE A 161 -15.03 5.49 -0.39
N GLU A 162 -16.31 5.41 -0.04
CA GLU A 162 -17.44 5.82 -0.90
C GLU A 162 -17.37 7.32 -1.27
N ARG A 163 -16.70 8.13 -0.46
CA ARG A 163 -16.54 9.56 -0.68
C ARG A 163 -15.50 9.88 -1.78
N VAL A 164 -14.58 8.97 -2.05
CA VAL A 164 -13.38 9.25 -2.86
C VAL A 164 -13.16 8.27 -4.00
N SER A 165 -13.85 7.13 -4.00
CA SER A 165 -13.79 6.15 -5.08
C SER A 165 -14.98 6.31 -6.01
N ASP A 166 -14.71 6.36 -7.30
CA ASP A 166 -15.67 6.38 -8.39
C ASP A 166 -15.86 5.01 -9.05
N TYR A 167 -15.21 3.97 -8.52
CA TYR A 167 -15.30 2.62 -9.08
C TYR A 167 -16.64 1.97 -8.81
N GLU A 168 -17.35 1.59 -9.89
CA GLU A 168 -18.65 0.91 -9.81
C GLU A 168 -18.46 -0.58 -9.48
N VAL A 169 -19.10 -1.05 -8.41
CA VAL A 169 -19.05 -2.46 -7.98
C VAL A 169 -20.32 -3.25 -8.28
N ASP A 170 -21.32 -2.62 -8.86
CA ASP A 170 -22.54 -3.27 -9.30
C ASP A 170 -22.31 -4.07 -10.58
N PHE A 171 -22.79 -5.31 -10.62
CA PHE A 171 -22.74 -6.13 -11.83
C PHE A 171 -23.85 -5.74 -12.79
N LYS A 172 -23.50 -5.49 -14.06
CA LYS A 172 -24.45 -5.28 -15.16
C LYS A 172 -24.65 -6.59 -15.92
N TYR A 173 -25.89 -6.95 -16.17
CA TYR A 173 -26.25 -8.14 -16.94
C TYR A 173 -27.42 -7.83 -17.87
N LYS A 174 -27.55 -8.61 -18.95
CA LYS A 174 -28.66 -8.48 -19.91
C LYS A 174 -29.71 -9.53 -19.59
N MET A 175 -30.95 -9.08 -19.38
CA MET A 175 -32.09 -9.94 -19.17
C MET A 175 -33.04 -9.78 -20.38
N TYR A 176 -33.48 -10.93 -20.92
CA TYR A 176 -34.47 -10.92 -22.01
C TYR A 176 -35.86 -10.57 -21.46
N ASN A 177 -36.47 -9.58 -22.05
CA ASN A 177 -37.87 -9.20 -21.76
C ASN A 177 -38.77 -9.87 -22.79
N GLU A 178 -39.65 -10.78 -22.35
CA GLU A 178 -40.55 -11.54 -23.20
C GLU A 178 -41.69 -10.67 -23.77
N GLU A 179 -42.01 -9.55 -23.12
CA GLU A 179 -43.14 -8.69 -23.54
C GLU A 179 -42.81 -7.87 -24.79
N ASP A 180 -41.59 -7.38 -24.90
CA ASP A 180 -41.13 -6.56 -26.02
C ASP A 180 -40.12 -7.27 -26.95
N GLY A 181 -39.66 -8.45 -26.57
CA GLY A 181 -38.72 -9.27 -27.34
C GLY A 181 -37.30 -8.71 -27.36
N MET A 182 -36.91 -7.83 -26.42
CA MET A 182 -35.62 -7.20 -26.38
C MET A 182 -34.83 -7.58 -25.12
N TYR A 183 -33.51 -7.39 -25.17
CA TYR A 183 -32.67 -7.51 -23.98
C TYR A 183 -32.57 -6.16 -23.28
N GLU A 184 -32.91 -6.13 -22.01
CA GLU A 184 -32.76 -4.98 -21.15
C GLU A 184 -31.47 -5.16 -20.28
N GLU A 185 -30.72 -4.09 -20.12
CA GLU A 185 -29.63 -4.08 -19.15
C GLU A 185 -30.19 -3.87 -17.74
N LYS A 186 -29.82 -4.77 -16.84
CA LYS A 186 -30.17 -4.73 -15.40
C LYS A 186 -28.92 -4.58 -14.59
N SER A 187 -29.01 -3.95 -13.43
CA SER A 187 -27.97 -3.91 -12.41
C SER A 187 -28.30 -4.91 -11.31
N ALA A 188 -27.26 -5.57 -10.83
CA ALA A 188 -27.30 -6.45 -9.66
C ALA A 188 -26.38 -5.90 -8.57
N PRO A 189 -26.89 -5.10 -7.62
CA PRO A 189 -26.09 -4.39 -6.61
C PRO A 189 -25.66 -5.35 -5.48
N PHE A 190 -25.04 -6.48 -5.83
CA PHE A 190 -24.63 -7.49 -4.86
C PHE A 190 -23.50 -7.04 -3.94
N LEU A 191 -22.68 -6.10 -4.40
CA LEU A 191 -21.52 -5.62 -3.67
C LEU A 191 -21.71 -4.22 -3.11
N GLU A 192 -22.63 -3.43 -3.66
CA GLU A 192 -22.87 -2.07 -3.20
C GLU A 192 -23.33 -2.06 -1.73
N GLY A 193 -22.71 -1.19 -0.91
CA GLY A 193 -22.96 -1.12 0.52
C GLY A 193 -22.44 -2.31 1.34
N THR A 194 -21.76 -3.28 0.72
CA THR A 194 -21.13 -4.40 1.45
C THR A 194 -19.66 -4.11 1.77
N LYS A 195 -19.12 -4.80 2.79
CA LYS A 195 -17.70 -4.71 3.13
C LYS A 195 -16.79 -5.13 1.96
N LEU A 196 -17.22 -6.11 1.16
CA LEU A 196 -16.47 -6.55 -0.02
C LEU A 196 -16.49 -5.49 -1.14
N GLY A 197 -17.62 -4.82 -1.36
CA GLY A 197 -17.72 -3.71 -2.30
C GLY A 197 -16.82 -2.55 -1.89
N SER A 198 -16.89 -2.13 -0.62
CA SER A 198 -15.98 -1.09 -0.10
C SER A 198 -14.51 -1.49 -0.18
N TYR A 199 -14.18 -2.77 0.01
CA TYR A 199 -12.83 -3.27 -0.21
C TYR A 199 -12.40 -3.11 -1.69
N PHE A 200 -13.21 -3.50 -2.65
CA PHE A 200 -12.87 -3.33 -4.06
C PHE A 200 -12.69 -1.85 -4.43
N LYS A 201 -13.57 -0.97 -3.96
CA LYS A 201 -13.42 0.48 -4.13
C LYS A 201 -12.10 0.98 -3.53
N SER A 202 -11.72 0.48 -2.34
CA SER A 202 -10.46 0.87 -1.70
C SER A 202 -9.21 0.31 -2.42
N VAL A 203 -9.29 -0.89 -2.97
CA VAL A 203 -8.23 -1.47 -3.80
C VAL A 203 -8.01 -0.64 -5.07
N HIS A 204 -9.11 -0.26 -5.74
CA HIS A 204 -9.02 0.59 -6.92
C HIS A 204 -8.41 1.96 -6.61
N TYR A 205 -8.84 2.58 -5.51
CA TYR A 205 -8.24 3.84 -5.04
C TYR A 205 -6.74 3.71 -4.74
N ALA A 206 -6.34 2.62 -4.07
CA ALA A 206 -4.92 2.36 -3.78
C ALA A 206 -4.12 2.15 -5.07
N ASP A 207 -4.67 1.46 -6.06
CA ASP A 207 -4.08 1.30 -7.39
C ASP A 207 -3.88 2.65 -8.10
N GLN A 208 -4.89 3.53 -8.05
CA GLN A 208 -4.77 4.89 -8.58
C GLN A 208 -3.68 5.69 -7.86
N ALA A 209 -3.56 5.56 -6.53
CA ALA A 209 -2.51 6.23 -5.76
C ALA A 209 -1.11 5.72 -6.15
N ILE A 210 -0.95 4.42 -6.41
CA ILE A 210 0.30 3.85 -6.93
C ILE A 210 0.60 4.40 -8.32
N GLY A 211 -0.39 4.44 -9.23
CA GLY A 211 -0.23 5.01 -10.56
C GLY A 211 0.19 6.49 -10.54
N GLN A 212 -0.42 7.28 -9.66
CA GLN A 212 -0.02 8.66 -9.40
C GLN A 212 1.43 8.73 -8.92
N PHE A 213 1.80 7.94 -7.92
CA PHE A 213 3.15 7.92 -7.36
C PHE A 213 4.22 7.58 -8.40
N MET A 214 3.98 6.54 -9.20
CA MET A 214 4.90 6.16 -10.27
C MET A 214 5.07 7.29 -11.31
N THR A 215 3.98 7.94 -11.69
CA THR A 215 4.01 9.09 -12.62
C THR A 215 4.75 10.29 -12.03
N GLU A 216 4.54 10.61 -10.77
CA GLU A 216 5.23 11.71 -10.09
C GLU A 216 6.73 11.44 -9.90
N LEU A 217 7.12 10.18 -9.60
CA LEU A 217 8.54 9.78 -9.55
C LEU A 217 9.22 9.89 -10.91
N ASP A 218 8.54 9.44 -11.98
CA ASP A 218 9.04 9.54 -13.35
C ASP A 218 9.25 11.02 -13.77
N ASN A 219 8.24 11.85 -13.55
CA ASN A 219 8.31 13.29 -13.83
C ASN A 219 9.43 14.01 -13.05
N ALA A 220 9.79 13.50 -11.88
CA ALA A 220 10.92 14.01 -11.08
C ALA A 220 12.28 13.40 -11.49
N GLY A 221 12.33 12.49 -12.48
CA GLY A 221 13.55 11.79 -12.90
C GLY A 221 14.10 10.82 -11.85
N LEU A 222 13.23 10.31 -10.98
CA LEU A 222 13.63 9.44 -9.87
C LEU A 222 13.56 7.95 -10.21
N LEU A 223 12.99 7.56 -11.36
CA LEU A 223 12.86 6.17 -11.78
C LEU A 223 14.03 5.63 -12.60
N ASP A 224 14.82 6.47 -13.27
CA ASP A 224 15.89 6.07 -14.19
C ASP A 224 16.89 5.08 -13.58
N ASN A 225 17.12 5.16 -12.27
CA ASN A 225 18.09 4.34 -11.55
C ASN A 225 17.49 3.78 -10.22
N THR A 226 16.19 3.52 -10.21
CA THR A 226 15.48 3.06 -9.01
C THR A 226 14.77 1.73 -9.27
N VAL A 227 14.97 0.77 -8.38
CA VAL A 227 14.18 -0.47 -8.34
C VAL A 227 13.00 -0.23 -7.41
N VAL A 228 11.78 -0.41 -7.95
CA VAL A 228 10.54 -0.32 -7.18
C VAL A 228 10.04 -1.72 -6.86
N VAL A 229 9.76 -2.00 -5.60
CA VAL A 229 9.18 -3.26 -5.13
C VAL A 229 7.84 -2.96 -4.47
N ILE A 230 6.77 -3.60 -4.93
CA ILE A 230 5.42 -3.45 -4.39
C ILE A 230 4.93 -4.83 -3.94
N TYR A 231 4.46 -4.93 -2.71
CA TYR A 231 3.93 -6.19 -2.17
C TYR A 231 2.77 -5.93 -1.21
N GLY A 232 1.89 -6.92 -1.05
CA GLY A 232 0.84 -6.91 -0.02
C GLY A 232 1.42 -7.38 1.32
N ASP A 233 1.14 -6.65 2.37
CA ASP A 233 1.68 -6.92 3.71
C ASP A 233 0.86 -7.98 4.47
N HIS A 234 -0.47 -7.97 4.34
CA HIS A 234 -1.37 -8.94 4.98
C HIS A 234 -2.70 -9.07 4.23
N ASP A 235 -3.53 -10.00 4.65
CA ASP A 235 -4.87 -10.22 4.09
C ASP A 235 -5.85 -9.07 4.44
N ALA A 236 -6.93 -8.95 3.66
CA ALA A 236 -7.93 -7.88 3.81
C ALA A 236 -8.84 -8.01 5.05
N LYS A 237 -8.74 -9.08 5.84
CA LYS A 237 -9.59 -9.38 7.01
C LYS A 237 -11.10 -9.37 6.66
N ILE A 238 -11.46 -9.84 5.47
CA ILE A 238 -12.85 -10.00 5.02
C ILE A 238 -13.26 -11.44 5.35
N LYS A 239 -14.34 -11.57 6.14
CA LYS A 239 -14.97 -12.85 6.48
C LYS A 239 -16.38 -12.89 5.90
#